data_7b60b2c45991976ae96ee53a5a1efdbc
#
_entry.id   7b60b2c45991976ae96ee53a5a1efdbc
#
_cell.length_a   1.000
_cell.length_b   1.000
_cell.length_c   1.000
_cell.angle_alpha   90.00
_cell.angle_beta   90.00
_cell.angle_gamma   90.00
#
_symmetry.space_group_name_H-M   'P 1'
#
loop_
_entity.id
_entity.type
_entity.pdbx_description
1 polymer ?
#
loop_
_entity_poly.entity_id
_entity_poly.type
_entity_poly.pdbx_seq_one_letter_code
_entity_poly.pdbx_strand_id
1 'polypeptide(L)'
;MCAVIGAILLEPTKQDFAMLRRVFLESKIRGMHATGMSFLPKWSDKIEIIKEPIPAHEFIFKHLHDDNLKDMVAEDGNLYMIGHCRYSTSDLEYNQPMFYNEKSIVHNGVITQELPENWKDIYGYDCITKNDSELVLHSNDPLREFSHMSMGVVELHQDRRIRFYRNGKRPLYLSSISNGCIITSTADIAIRSEIPGIPVEVLMNHYITFDNELAMMIEKVDVENAKDLQHYELC
;
A
#
# COMPACT_ATOMS: atom_id res chain seq x y z
N MET A 1 7.06 -8.51 -9.47
CA MET A 1 6.88 -7.99 -8.07
C MET A 1 6.20 -6.64 -8.15
N CYS A 2 5.23 -6.39 -7.28
CA CYS A 2 4.49 -5.14 -7.26
C CYS A 2 5.20 -4.04 -6.46
N ALA A 3 4.80 -2.78 -6.67
CA ALA A 3 5.12 -1.69 -5.77
C ALA A 3 3.89 -1.29 -4.97
N VAL A 4 4.07 -1.05 -3.68
CA VAL A 4 3.10 -0.40 -2.80
C VAL A 4 3.61 0.98 -2.40
N ILE A 5 2.70 1.91 -2.26
CA ILE A 5 2.94 3.32 -1.94
C ILE A 5 1.98 3.71 -0.81
N GLY A 6 2.43 4.52 0.13
CA GLY A 6 1.59 5.19 1.12
C GLY A 6 2.04 6.62 1.31
N ALA A 7 1.12 7.53 1.61
CA ALA A 7 1.44 8.92 1.91
C ALA A 7 0.43 9.52 2.89
N ILE A 8 0.93 10.13 3.95
CA ILE A 8 0.23 11.13 4.75
C ILE A 8 1.00 12.42 4.65
N LEU A 9 0.35 13.49 4.19
CA LEU A 9 0.96 14.81 4.06
C LEU A 9 0.02 15.85 4.66
N LEU A 10 0.50 16.59 5.63
CA LEU A 10 -0.22 17.71 6.22
C LEU A 10 -0.07 18.93 5.32
N GLU A 11 -1.18 19.56 4.96
CA GLU A 11 -1.24 20.75 4.09
C GLU A 11 -0.31 20.64 2.86
N PRO A 12 -0.50 19.62 1.99
CA PRO A 12 0.44 19.32 0.91
C PRO A 12 0.59 20.46 -0.08
N THR A 13 1.82 20.72 -0.47
CA THR A 13 2.20 21.73 -1.46
C THR A 13 2.25 21.15 -2.87
N LYS A 14 2.39 22.04 -3.87
CA LYS A 14 2.64 21.59 -5.26
C LYS A 14 3.92 20.75 -5.40
N GLN A 15 4.92 21.00 -4.55
CA GLN A 15 6.18 20.25 -4.54
C GLN A 15 5.96 18.84 -4.01
N ASP A 16 5.12 18.68 -2.97
CA ASP A 16 4.74 17.37 -2.44
C ASP A 16 4.02 16.53 -3.49
N PHE A 17 3.11 17.13 -4.22
CA PHE A 17 2.44 16.44 -5.34
C PHE A 17 3.39 16.09 -6.49
N ALA A 18 4.35 16.96 -6.80
CA ALA A 18 5.38 16.64 -7.79
C ALA A 18 6.25 15.45 -7.33
N MET A 19 6.58 15.39 -6.04
CA MET A 19 7.28 14.28 -5.42
C MET A 19 6.44 12.99 -5.48
N LEU A 20 5.15 13.02 -5.15
CA LEU A 20 4.26 11.86 -5.27
C LEU A 20 4.16 11.33 -6.70
N ARG A 21 4.08 12.20 -7.69
CA ARG A 21 4.14 11.79 -9.12
C ARG A 21 5.44 11.03 -9.43
N ARG A 22 6.57 11.50 -8.91
CA ARG A 22 7.86 10.77 -9.07
C ARG A 22 7.82 9.42 -8.36
N VAL A 23 7.21 9.33 -7.17
CA VAL A 23 7.05 8.03 -6.46
C VAL A 23 6.29 7.02 -7.31
N PHE A 24 5.17 7.42 -7.91
CA PHE A 24 4.43 6.55 -8.83
C PHE A 24 5.27 6.19 -10.06
N LEU A 25 5.97 7.18 -10.65
CA LEU A 25 6.80 6.98 -11.84
C LEU A 25 7.94 5.99 -11.58
N GLU A 26 8.67 6.13 -10.46
CA GLU A 26 9.75 5.23 -10.08
C GLU A 26 9.22 3.86 -9.64
N SER A 27 8.02 3.79 -9.07
CA SER A 27 7.35 2.54 -8.72
C SER A 27 7.03 1.68 -9.95
N LYS A 28 6.96 2.27 -11.15
CA LYS A 28 6.76 1.57 -12.42
C LYS A 28 7.80 0.47 -12.67
N ILE A 29 9.03 0.61 -12.15
CA ILE A 29 10.09 -0.40 -12.32
C ILE A 29 9.68 -1.77 -11.75
N ARG A 30 8.78 -1.78 -10.77
CA ARG A 30 8.29 -3.01 -10.14
C ARG A 30 7.00 -3.54 -10.76
N GLY A 31 6.25 -2.71 -11.48
CA GLY A 31 5.00 -3.13 -12.10
C GLY A 31 4.51 -2.16 -13.15
N MET A 32 4.38 -2.64 -14.38
CA MET A 32 3.98 -1.82 -15.54
C MET A 32 2.60 -2.20 -16.11
N HIS A 33 1.92 -3.17 -15.52
CA HIS A 33 0.70 -3.72 -16.15
C HIS A 33 -0.56 -3.00 -15.70
N ALA A 34 -0.60 -2.52 -14.47
CA ALA A 34 -1.72 -1.74 -13.95
C ALA A 34 -1.24 -0.79 -12.85
N THR A 35 -1.95 0.31 -12.70
CA THR A 35 -1.72 1.29 -11.63
C THR A 35 -3.04 1.63 -10.97
N GLY A 36 -3.01 1.84 -9.63
CA GLY A 36 -4.16 2.26 -8.88
C GLY A 36 -3.78 3.06 -7.66
N MET A 37 -4.73 3.82 -7.15
CA MET A 37 -4.63 4.57 -5.91
C MET A 37 -5.96 4.60 -5.19
N SER A 38 -5.93 4.77 -3.88
CA SER A 38 -7.07 5.19 -3.08
C SER A 38 -6.70 6.33 -2.17
N PHE A 39 -7.66 7.20 -1.90
CA PHE A 39 -7.46 8.42 -1.13
C PHE A 39 -8.76 8.87 -0.48
N LEU A 40 -8.68 9.78 0.47
CA LEU A 40 -9.83 10.47 1.06
C LEU A 40 -10.02 11.81 0.34
N PRO A 41 -11.12 11.98 -0.41
CA PRO A 41 -11.37 13.21 -1.17
C PRO A 41 -11.91 14.32 -0.27
N LYS A 42 -11.87 15.55 -0.78
CA LYS A 42 -12.35 16.75 -0.08
C LYS A 42 -13.85 16.74 0.23
N TRP A 43 -14.63 16.11 -0.63
CA TRP A 43 -16.11 16.16 -0.61
C TRP A 43 -16.76 14.97 0.08
N SER A 44 -16.00 14.03 0.57
CA SER A 44 -16.54 12.79 1.15
C SER A 44 -15.59 12.21 2.18
N ASP A 45 -16.13 11.71 3.28
CA ASP A 45 -15.39 10.90 4.25
C ASP A 45 -15.19 9.45 3.78
N LYS A 46 -15.67 9.10 2.57
CA LYS A 46 -15.49 7.76 2.00
C LYS A 46 -14.25 7.71 1.15
N ILE A 47 -13.56 6.58 1.24
CA ILE A 47 -12.38 6.31 0.42
C ILE A 47 -12.80 6.20 -1.06
N GLU A 48 -12.14 6.99 -1.89
CA GLU A 48 -12.23 6.91 -3.35
C GLU A 48 -11.13 6.01 -3.91
N ILE A 49 -11.45 5.26 -4.97
CA ILE A 49 -10.52 4.35 -5.63
C ILE A 49 -10.49 4.62 -7.11
N ILE A 50 -9.29 4.83 -7.66
CA ILE A 50 -9.03 4.90 -9.09
C ILE A 50 -8.00 3.83 -9.42
N LYS A 51 -8.33 2.94 -10.36
CA LYS A 51 -7.40 1.89 -10.82
C LYS A 51 -7.66 1.53 -12.28
N GLU A 52 -6.57 1.40 -13.04
CA GLU A 52 -6.63 1.10 -14.47
C GLU A 52 -5.52 0.12 -14.87
N PRO A 53 -5.75 -0.69 -15.92
CA PRO A 53 -4.74 -1.60 -16.47
C PRO A 53 -3.76 -0.84 -17.39
N ILE A 54 -3.14 0.23 -16.86
CA ILE A 54 -2.17 1.07 -17.56
C ILE A 54 -0.93 1.30 -16.68
N PRO A 55 0.23 1.56 -17.26
CA PRO A 55 1.45 1.85 -16.51
C PRO A 55 1.38 3.22 -15.82
N ALA A 56 2.19 3.40 -14.77
CA ALA A 56 2.14 4.58 -13.91
C ALA A 56 2.31 5.92 -14.65
N HIS A 57 3.11 5.99 -15.72
CA HIS A 57 3.30 7.25 -16.47
C HIS A 57 2.02 7.69 -17.19
N GLU A 58 1.24 6.77 -17.73
CA GLU A 58 -0.06 7.05 -18.31
C GLU A 58 -1.10 7.39 -17.24
N PHE A 59 -1.07 6.65 -16.11
CA PHE A 59 -1.94 6.88 -14.97
C PHE A 59 -1.73 8.28 -14.36
N ILE A 60 -0.46 8.71 -14.20
CA ILE A 60 -0.11 10.05 -13.70
C ILE A 60 -0.67 11.12 -14.64
N PHE A 61 -0.47 10.97 -15.95
CA PHE A 61 -0.97 11.92 -16.95
C PHE A 61 -2.49 12.07 -16.89
N LYS A 62 -3.21 10.97 -16.62
CA LYS A 62 -4.67 10.93 -16.63
C LYS A 62 -5.29 11.39 -15.29
N HIS A 63 -4.68 11.05 -14.16
CA HIS A 63 -5.31 11.19 -12.85
C HIS A 63 -4.55 12.06 -11.84
N LEU A 64 -3.24 12.25 -11.98
CA LEU A 64 -2.41 13.00 -11.02
C LEU A 64 -1.94 14.35 -11.58
N HIS A 65 -2.71 14.98 -12.46
CA HIS A 65 -2.42 16.35 -12.92
C HIS A 65 -2.90 17.40 -11.89
N ASP A 66 -2.39 18.62 -11.98
CA ASP A 66 -2.56 19.66 -10.98
C ASP A 66 -4.02 20.03 -10.65
N ASP A 67 -4.92 19.92 -11.61
CA ASP A 67 -6.34 20.22 -11.41
C ASP A 67 -7.05 19.21 -10.53
N ASN A 68 -6.65 17.92 -10.60
CA ASN A 68 -7.25 16.85 -9.82
C ASN A 68 -6.68 16.74 -8.40
N LEU A 69 -5.45 17.22 -8.18
CA LEU A 69 -4.77 17.03 -6.90
C LEU A 69 -5.45 17.75 -5.73
N LYS A 70 -6.11 18.89 -6.00
CA LYS A 70 -6.87 19.62 -4.97
C LYS A 70 -8.05 18.82 -4.42
N ASP A 71 -8.57 17.95 -5.26
CA ASP A 71 -9.74 17.12 -4.95
C ASP A 71 -9.35 15.87 -4.15
N MET A 72 -8.06 15.53 -4.14
CA MET A 72 -7.52 14.39 -3.38
C MET A 72 -7.12 14.75 -1.94
N VAL A 73 -7.12 16.04 -1.61
CA VAL A 73 -6.89 16.51 -0.25
C VAL A 73 -8.20 16.40 0.53
N ALA A 74 -8.17 15.78 1.71
CA ALA A 74 -9.34 15.60 2.55
C ALA A 74 -9.88 16.94 3.09
N GLU A 75 -11.05 16.91 3.73
CA GLU A 75 -11.69 18.10 4.30
C GLU A 75 -10.80 18.85 5.31
N ASP A 76 -9.97 18.12 6.06
CA ASP A 76 -9.03 18.67 7.04
C ASP A 76 -7.78 19.34 6.43
N GLY A 77 -7.69 19.38 5.08
CA GLY A 77 -6.56 19.97 4.37
C GLY A 77 -5.36 19.03 4.19
N ASN A 78 -5.45 17.79 4.61
CA ASN A 78 -4.38 16.79 4.55
C ASN A 78 -4.59 15.78 3.42
N LEU A 79 -3.50 15.16 2.97
CA LEU A 79 -3.55 14.07 1.99
C LEU A 79 -3.35 12.72 2.69
N TYR A 80 -4.27 11.81 2.46
CA TYR A 80 -4.21 10.40 2.87
C TYR A 80 -4.37 9.56 1.61
N MET A 81 -3.29 8.90 1.20
CA MET A 81 -3.28 8.15 -0.07
C MET A 81 -2.48 6.86 0.04
N ILE A 82 -2.98 5.82 -0.62
CA ILE A 82 -2.19 4.62 -0.91
C ILE A 82 -2.21 4.33 -2.42
N GLY A 83 -1.16 3.70 -2.93
CA GLY A 83 -1.00 3.44 -4.35
C GLY A 83 -0.35 2.11 -4.65
N HIS A 84 -0.58 1.61 -5.87
CA HIS A 84 -0.08 0.32 -6.32
C HIS A 84 0.35 0.37 -7.79
N CYS A 85 1.53 -0.19 -8.08
CA CYS A 85 1.96 -0.50 -9.44
C CYS A 85 2.11 -2.01 -9.57
N ARG A 86 1.28 -2.63 -10.42
CA ARG A 86 1.15 -4.08 -10.53
C ARG A 86 2.06 -4.66 -11.60
N TYR A 87 2.82 -5.68 -11.21
CA TYR A 87 3.36 -6.66 -12.15
C TYR A 87 2.45 -7.89 -12.11
N SER A 88 1.67 -8.11 -13.15
CA SER A 88 0.72 -9.22 -13.19
C SER A 88 1.35 -10.46 -13.80
N THR A 89 1.12 -11.59 -13.15
CA THR A 89 1.39 -12.94 -13.65
C THR A 89 0.10 -13.66 -14.08
N SER A 90 -1.05 -13.00 -13.92
CA SER A 90 -2.38 -13.49 -14.27
C SER A 90 -3.14 -12.43 -15.08
N ASP A 91 -4.47 -12.40 -14.98
CA ASP A 91 -5.29 -11.35 -15.59
C ASP A 91 -5.14 -9.98 -14.89
N LEU A 92 -5.73 -8.95 -15.49
CA LEU A 92 -5.75 -7.58 -14.97
C LEU A 92 -7.13 -7.16 -14.46
N GLU A 93 -8.05 -8.12 -14.26
CA GLU A 93 -9.40 -7.85 -13.81
C GLU A 93 -9.41 -7.36 -12.35
N TYR A 94 -8.60 -8.02 -11.49
CA TYR A 94 -8.59 -7.73 -10.06
C TYR A 94 -7.33 -6.98 -9.66
N ASN A 95 -7.32 -5.67 -9.94
CA ASN A 95 -6.21 -4.79 -9.57
C ASN A 95 -6.42 -4.18 -8.18
N GLN A 96 -5.33 -3.70 -7.60
CA GLN A 96 -5.32 -2.97 -6.32
C GLN A 96 -5.30 -1.44 -6.57
N PRO A 97 -5.78 -0.63 -5.61
CA PRO A 97 -6.25 -0.97 -4.27
C PRO A 97 -7.55 -1.77 -4.22
N MET A 98 -7.77 -2.45 -3.08
CA MET A 98 -8.98 -3.18 -2.77
C MET A 98 -9.62 -2.58 -1.51
N PHE A 99 -10.96 -2.67 -1.39
CA PHE A 99 -11.71 -2.02 -0.32
C PHE A 99 -12.69 -2.98 0.35
N TYR A 100 -12.73 -2.94 1.67
CA TYR A 100 -13.72 -3.62 2.49
C TYR A 100 -13.81 -2.98 3.88
N ASN A 101 -15.01 -2.83 4.43
CA ASN A 101 -15.25 -2.34 5.80
C ASN A 101 -14.43 -1.10 6.17
N GLU A 102 -14.63 0.00 5.45
CA GLU A 102 -13.99 1.30 5.71
C GLU A 102 -12.44 1.30 5.60
N LYS A 103 -11.89 0.25 5.00
CA LYS A 103 -10.46 0.07 4.82
C LYS A 103 -10.14 -0.23 3.35
N SER A 104 -9.13 0.43 2.81
CA SER A 104 -8.52 0.11 1.51
C SER A 104 -7.10 -0.37 1.71
N ILE A 105 -6.66 -1.36 0.92
CA ILE A 105 -5.30 -1.90 1.01
C ILE A 105 -4.58 -1.95 -0.33
N VAL A 106 -3.26 -1.86 -0.26
CA VAL A 106 -2.32 -2.27 -1.30
C VAL A 106 -1.31 -3.25 -0.71
N HIS A 107 -1.04 -4.32 -1.45
CA HIS A 107 -0.22 -5.43 -1.01
C HIS A 107 0.80 -5.84 -2.08
N ASN A 108 2.02 -6.07 -1.66
CA ASN A 108 3.06 -6.74 -2.44
C ASN A 108 3.44 -8.03 -1.73
N GLY A 109 3.15 -9.17 -2.36
CA GLY A 109 3.44 -10.48 -1.81
C GLY A 109 2.64 -11.59 -2.46
N VAL A 110 2.60 -12.71 -1.78
CA VAL A 110 1.76 -13.87 -2.08
C VAL A 110 1.23 -14.43 -0.77
N ILE A 111 -0.08 -14.48 -0.62
CA ILE A 111 -0.76 -14.93 0.60
C ILE A 111 -1.11 -16.42 0.51
N THR A 112 -1.42 -16.90 -0.68
CA THR A 112 -1.77 -18.30 -0.87
C THR A 112 -1.45 -18.78 -2.28
N GLN A 113 -1.24 -20.09 -2.43
CA GLN A 113 -1.20 -20.80 -3.72
C GLN A 113 -2.49 -21.61 -3.97
N GLU A 114 -3.42 -21.55 -3.02
CA GLU A 114 -4.70 -22.22 -3.13
C GLU A 114 -5.58 -21.54 -4.18
N LEU A 115 -6.42 -22.33 -4.83
CA LEU A 115 -7.39 -21.82 -5.79
C LEU A 115 -8.46 -20.97 -5.08
N PRO A 116 -8.93 -19.89 -5.70
CA PRO A 116 -9.90 -18.97 -5.09
C PRO A 116 -11.17 -19.64 -4.58
N GLU A 117 -11.64 -20.67 -5.25
CA GLU A 117 -12.82 -21.45 -4.86
C GLU A 117 -12.69 -22.17 -3.52
N ASN A 118 -11.46 -22.40 -3.04
CA ASN A 118 -11.17 -23.07 -1.77
C ASN A 118 -11.00 -22.09 -0.61
N TRP A 119 -10.87 -20.78 -0.86
CA TRP A 119 -10.49 -19.80 0.17
C TRP A 119 -11.51 -19.70 1.30
N LYS A 120 -12.81 -19.83 0.98
CA LYS A 120 -13.85 -19.82 2.01
C LYS A 120 -13.71 -21.00 2.97
N ASP A 121 -13.46 -22.19 2.46
CA ASP A 121 -13.33 -23.39 3.27
C ASP A 121 -12.03 -23.40 4.09
N ILE A 122 -10.94 -22.86 3.54
CA ILE A 122 -9.61 -22.86 4.18
C ILE A 122 -9.46 -21.70 5.17
N TYR A 123 -9.85 -20.48 4.77
CA TYR A 123 -9.60 -19.24 5.54
C TYR A 123 -10.86 -18.66 6.19
N GLY A 124 -12.05 -19.14 5.82
CA GLY A 124 -13.32 -18.64 6.37
C GLY A 124 -13.79 -17.31 5.76
N TYR A 125 -13.14 -16.80 4.72
CA TYR A 125 -13.47 -15.51 4.10
C TYR A 125 -14.25 -15.67 2.80
N ASP A 126 -15.34 -14.92 2.66
CA ASP A 126 -16.10 -14.78 1.42
C ASP A 126 -15.43 -13.72 0.52
N CYS A 127 -14.46 -14.14 -0.28
CA CYS A 127 -13.78 -13.25 -1.22
C CYS A 127 -14.57 -13.12 -2.52
N ILE A 128 -14.61 -11.90 -3.08
CA ILE A 128 -15.31 -11.58 -4.33
C ILE A 128 -14.34 -11.66 -5.51
N THR A 129 -13.06 -11.34 -5.26
CA THR A 129 -12.04 -11.32 -6.30
C THR A 129 -11.23 -12.63 -6.32
N LYS A 130 -10.43 -12.80 -7.36
CA LYS A 130 -9.45 -13.90 -7.44
C LYS A 130 -8.03 -13.43 -7.05
N ASN A 131 -7.93 -12.28 -6.38
CA ASN A 131 -6.66 -11.74 -5.92
C ASN A 131 -6.48 -12.06 -4.44
N ASP A 132 -5.47 -12.83 -4.10
CA ASP A 132 -5.18 -13.29 -2.74
C ASP A 132 -4.95 -12.15 -1.71
N SER A 133 -4.70 -10.95 -2.18
CA SER A 133 -4.65 -9.76 -1.32
C SER A 133 -5.99 -9.47 -0.61
N GLU A 134 -7.10 -10.00 -1.12
CA GLU A 134 -8.41 -9.86 -0.48
C GLU A 134 -8.46 -10.63 0.86
N LEU A 135 -7.73 -11.71 1.00
CA LEU A 135 -7.59 -12.43 2.28
C LEU A 135 -6.97 -11.51 3.35
N VAL A 136 -5.95 -10.73 2.98
CA VAL A 136 -5.36 -9.72 3.88
C VAL A 136 -6.36 -8.64 4.26
N LEU A 137 -7.19 -8.22 3.31
CA LEU A 137 -8.21 -7.20 3.51
C LEU A 137 -9.28 -7.64 4.51
N HIS A 138 -9.67 -8.92 4.50
CA HIS A 138 -10.65 -9.50 5.41
C HIS A 138 -10.07 -9.84 6.80
N SER A 139 -8.78 -10.12 6.89
CA SER A 139 -8.13 -10.48 8.15
C SER A 139 -8.06 -9.30 9.14
N ASN A 140 -8.26 -9.60 10.42
CA ASN A 140 -8.07 -8.65 11.52
C ASN A 140 -6.60 -8.60 12.01
N ASP A 141 -5.84 -9.67 11.82
CA ASP A 141 -4.43 -9.78 12.20
C ASP A 141 -3.63 -10.52 11.12
N PRO A 142 -3.41 -9.87 9.95
CA PRO A 142 -2.74 -10.51 8.82
C PRO A 142 -1.33 -11.00 9.12
N LEU A 143 -0.58 -10.28 9.97
CA LEU A 143 0.79 -10.68 10.32
C LEU A 143 0.84 -12.00 11.09
N ARG A 144 -0.16 -12.29 11.90
CA ARG A 144 -0.27 -13.56 12.63
C ARG A 144 -0.85 -14.65 11.76
N GLU A 145 -1.99 -14.37 11.11
CA GLU A 145 -2.75 -15.34 10.33
C GLU A 145 -1.95 -15.85 9.13
N PHE A 146 -1.26 -14.94 8.44
CA PHE A 146 -0.46 -15.26 7.25
C PHE A 146 1.05 -15.15 7.49
N SER A 147 1.51 -15.48 8.71
CA SER A 147 2.91 -15.31 9.13
C SER A 147 3.93 -16.03 8.23
N HIS A 148 3.54 -17.16 7.65
CA HIS A 148 4.39 -17.96 6.74
C HIS A 148 4.39 -17.46 5.30
N MET A 149 3.50 -16.57 4.95
CA MET A 149 3.34 -16.03 3.60
C MET A 149 4.22 -14.79 3.40
N SER A 150 4.22 -14.21 2.21
CA SER A 150 5.03 -13.01 1.95
C SER A 150 4.15 -11.78 1.82
N MET A 151 4.42 -10.76 2.64
CA MET A 151 3.63 -9.53 2.61
C MET A 151 4.44 -8.27 2.92
N GLY A 152 4.12 -7.21 2.18
CA GLY A 152 4.37 -5.82 2.48
C GLY A 152 3.09 -5.06 2.13
N VAL A 153 2.44 -4.47 3.12
CA VAL A 153 1.08 -3.94 3.03
C VAL A 153 1.03 -2.50 3.49
N VAL A 154 0.22 -1.70 2.81
CA VAL A 154 -0.20 -0.37 3.28
C VAL A 154 -1.72 -0.31 3.23
N GLU A 155 -2.32 0.15 4.31
CA GLU A 155 -3.76 0.31 4.49
C GLU A 155 -4.10 1.78 4.65
N LEU A 156 -5.17 2.22 4.00
CA LEU A 156 -5.84 3.49 4.24
C LEU A 156 -7.17 3.21 4.93
N HIS A 157 -7.37 3.79 6.10
CA HIS A 157 -8.61 3.72 6.84
C HIS A 157 -9.45 4.98 6.65
N GLN A 158 -10.77 4.83 6.64
CA GLN A 158 -11.71 5.93 6.46
C GLN A 158 -11.64 6.97 7.58
N ASP A 159 -11.16 6.59 8.76
CA ASP A 159 -10.90 7.48 9.90
C ASP A 159 -9.56 8.24 9.81
N ARG A 160 -9.00 8.38 8.61
CA ARG A 160 -7.78 9.15 8.31
C ARG A 160 -6.51 8.57 8.88
N ARG A 161 -6.46 7.26 9.12
CA ARG A 161 -5.24 6.55 9.52
C ARG A 161 -4.61 5.84 8.32
N ILE A 162 -3.28 5.80 8.31
CA ILE A 162 -2.52 4.87 7.46
C ILE A 162 -1.79 3.88 8.36
N ARG A 163 -2.07 2.59 8.14
CA ARG A 163 -1.36 1.49 8.78
C ARG A 163 -0.51 0.77 7.74
N PHE A 164 0.71 0.42 8.10
CA PHE A 164 1.58 -0.35 7.23
C PHE A 164 2.39 -1.37 8.03
N TYR A 165 2.70 -2.47 7.37
CA TYR A 165 3.39 -3.59 7.99
C TYR A 165 4.00 -4.50 6.94
N ARG A 166 4.97 -5.29 7.40
CA ARG A 166 5.58 -6.34 6.60
C ARG A 166 6.01 -7.52 7.45
N ASN A 167 6.13 -8.68 6.83
CA ASN A 167 6.97 -9.75 7.35
C ASN A 167 8.36 -9.70 6.68
N GLY A 168 9.27 -10.59 7.07
CA GLY A 168 10.66 -10.58 6.59
C GLY A 168 10.87 -10.84 5.10
N LYS A 169 9.83 -11.21 4.33
CA LYS A 169 9.95 -11.64 2.93
C LYS A 169 9.72 -10.53 1.90
N ARG A 170 9.13 -9.41 2.29
CA ARG A 170 8.91 -8.25 1.39
C ARG A 170 9.41 -6.98 2.05
N PRO A 171 10.23 -6.19 1.35
CA PRO A 171 10.71 -4.92 1.89
C PRO A 171 9.61 -3.87 1.89
N LEU A 172 9.70 -2.95 2.84
CA LEU A 172 8.89 -1.75 2.94
C LEU A 172 9.72 -0.68 3.64
N TYR A 173 9.70 0.54 3.14
CA TYR A 173 10.50 1.65 3.63
C TYR A 173 9.64 2.85 3.97
N LEU A 174 9.97 3.51 5.06
CA LEU A 174 9.38 4.76 5.53
C LEU A 174 10.37 5.90 5.31
N SER A 175 9.91 6.97 4.68
CA SER A 175 10.61 8.25 4.57
C SER A 175 9.81 9.31 5.31
N SER A 176 10.37 9.85 6.39
CA SER A 176 9.78 10.99 7.12
C SER A 176 10.24 12.29 6.46
N ILE A 177 9.29 13.19 6.23
CA ILE A 177 9.53 14.54 5.70
C ILE A 177 8.94 15.58 6.65
N SER A 178 9.19 16.86 6.40
CA SER A 178 8.82 17.93 7.31
C SER A 178 7.32 18.01 7.64
N ASN A 179 6.46 17.63 6.70
CA ASN A 179 5.01 17.71 6.83
C ASN A 179 4.31 16.34 6.68
N GLY A 180 5.03 15.23 6.90
CA GLY A 180 4.38 13.92 6.79
C GLY A 180 5.33 12.77 6.58
N CYS A 181 4.83 11.72 5.95
CA CYS A 181 5.62 10.55 5.61
C CYS A 181 5.18 9.91 4.30
N ILE A 182 6.13 9.25 3.66
CA ILE A 182 5.90 8.45 2.45
C ILE A 182 6.43 7.04 2.66
N ILE A 183 5.62 6.06 2.32
CA ILE A 183 5.93 4.64 2.37
C ILE A 183 6.16 4.15 0.94
N THR A 184 7.25 3.38 0.73
CA THR A 184 7.60 2.79 -0.56
C THR A 184 8.04 1.34 -0.41
N SER A 185 7.89 0.55 -1.47
CA SER A 185 8.33 -0.86 -1.47
C SER A 185 9.83 -1.04 -1.35
N THR A 186 10.65 -0.08 -1.81
CA THR A 186 12.12 -0.16 -1.75
C THR A 186 12.73 1.21 -1.51
N ALA A 187 13.92 1.22 -0.91
CA ALA A 187 14.71 2.45 -0.73
C ALA A 187 15.02 3.16 -2.05
N ASP A 188 15.29 2.40 -3.12
CA ASP A 188 15.60 2.97 -4.45
C ASP A 188 14.45 3.82 -5.01
N ILE A 189 13.19 3.41 -4.79
CA ILE A 189 12.03 4.22 -5.20
C ILE A 189 12.06 5.56 -4.47
N ALA A 190 12.28 5.55 -3.15
CA ALA A 190 12.33 6.77 -2.35
C ALA A 190 13.49 7.70 -2.81
N ILE A 191 14.69 7.14 -2.99
CA ILE A 191 15.89 7.90 -3.40
C ILE A 191 15.70 8.50 -4.78
N ARG A 192 15.26 7.73 -5.77
CA ARG A 192 15.04 8.19 -7.16
C ARG A 192 13.89 9.18 -7.28
N SER A 193 12.93 9.11 -6.37
CA SER A 193 11.84 10.08 -6.28
C SER A 193 12.24 11.39 -5.62
N GLU A 194 13.52 11.49 -5.18
CA GLU A 194 14.06 12.65 -4.48
C GLU A 194 13.27 13.00 -3.21
N ILE A 195 12.79 11.97 -2.49
CA ILE A 195 12.16 12.18 -1.18
C ILE A 195 13.23 12.64 -0.21
N PRO A 196 13.03 13.76 0.50
CA PRO A 196 14.00 14.25 1.48
C PRO A 196 14.28 13.22 2.59
N GLY A 197 15.54 13.15 3.03
CA GLY A 197 15.94 12.28 4.13
C GLY A 197 16.37 10.88 3.68
N ILE A 198 16.54 10.01 4.66
CA ILE A 198 17.01 8.63 4.47
C ILE A 198 15.81 7.70 4.63
N PRO A 199 15.49 6.86 3.63
CA PRO A 199 14.44 5.86 3.78
C PRO A 199 14.89 4.80 4.80
N VAL A 200 14.03 4.56 5.80
CA VAL A 200 14.27 3.59 6.88
C VAL A 200 13.44 2.35 6.61
N GLU A 201 14.06 1.18 6.69
CA GLU A 201 13.33 -0.07 6.52
C GLU A 201 12.35 -0.30 7.67
N VAL A 202 11.10 -0.58 7.33
CA VAL A 202 10.03 -0.86 8.29
C VAL A 202 10.35 -2.12 9.09
N LEU A 203 10.15 -2.08 10.39
CA LEU A 203 10.35 -3.23 11.27
C LEU A 203 9.43 -4.39 10.83
N MET A 204 10.01 -5.59 10.69
CA MET A 204 9.23 -6.78 10.38
C MET A 204 8.38 -7.19 11.60
N ASN A 205 7.21 -7.74 11.31
CA ASN A 205 6.25 -8.23 12.32
C ASN A 205 5.81 -7.13 13.31
N HIS A 206 5.70 -5.90 12.81
CA HIS A 206 5.11 -4.78 13.53
C HIS A 206 4.03 -4.12 12.67
N TYR A 207 2.92 -3.77 13.30
CA TYR A 207 2.00 -2.79 12.75
C TYR A 207 2.50 -1.41 13.11
N ILE A 208 2.62 -0.53 12.12
CA ILE A 208 2.93 0.88 12.32
C ILE A 208 1.76 1.67 11.79
N THR A 209 1.19 2.52 12.62
CA THR A 209 0.02 3.32 12.28
C THR A 209 0.32 4.79 12.53
N PHE A 210 0.03 5.62 11.56
CA PHE A 210 -0.03 7.08 11.71
C PHE A 210 -1.49 7.52 11.68
N ASP A 211 -1.85 8.42 12.58
CA ASP A 211 -3.13 9.12 12.56
C ASP A 211 -3.05 10.46 11.79
N ASN A 212 -4.13 11.22 11.83
CA ASN A 212 -4.25 12.50 11.15
C ASN A 212 -3.38 13.64 11.74
N GLU A 213 -2.77 13.44 12.89
CA GLU A 213 -1.84 14.37 13.54
C GLU A 213 -0.37 13.89 13.42
N LEU A 214 -0.13 12.82 12.65
CA LEU A 214 1.15 12.11 12.52
C LEU A 214 1.63 11.48 13.85
N ALA A 215 0.73 11.23 14.80
CA ALA A 215 1.08 10.44 15.95
C ALA A 215 1.30 8.98 15.53
N MET A 216 2.47 8.44 15.87
CA MET A 216 2.88 7.10 15.47
C MET A 216 2.62 6.10 16.58
N MET A 217 1.89 5.04 16.25
CA MET A 217 1.73 3.85 17.09
C MET A 217 2.49 2.69 16.47
N ILE A 218 3.21 1.94 17.31
CA ILE A 218 3.94 0.73 16.91
C ILE A 218 3.47 -0.42 17.78
N GLU A 219 2.97 -1.47 17.14
CA GLU A 219 2.52 -2.70 17.78
C GLU A 219 3.33 -3.89 17.26
N LYS A 220 4.06 -4.56 18.16
CA LYS A 220 4.78 -5.78 17.82
C LYS A 220 3.83 -6.97 17.82
N VAL A 221 3.92 -7.79 16.80
CA VAL A 221 3.19 -9.07 16.70
C VAL A 221 4.15 -10.21 17.00
N ASP A 222 3.86 -10.97 18.05
CA ASP A 222 4.59 -12.20 18.33
C ASP A 222 4.12 -13.31 17.39
N VAL A 223 4.97 -13.63 16.44
CA VAL A 223 4.73 -14.70 15.46
C VAL A 223 5.42 -15.95 15.98
N GLU A 224 4.65 -16.94 16.37
CA GLU A 224 5.20 -18.26 16.75
C GLU A 224 5.85 -18.87 15.49
N ASN A 225 7.15 -19.27 15.62
CA ASN A 225 7.95 -19.95 14.59
C ASN A 225 8.50 -19.11 13.42
N ALA A 226 9.02 -17.92 13.68
CA ALA A 226 9.84 -17.18 12.71
C ALA A 226 11.08 -17.96 12.19
N LYS A 227 11.39 -19.14 12.74
CA LYS A 227 12.54 -19.96 12.35
C LYS A 227 12.40 -20.69 11.01
N ASP A 228 11.18 -20.90 10.52
CA ASP A 228 10.94 -21.56 9.23
C ASP A 228 11.07 -20.62 8.02
N LEU A 229 11.33 -19.32 8.24
CA LEU A 229 11.45 -18.33 7.18
C LEU A 229 12.76 -18.41 6.37
N GLN A 230 13.73 -19.24 6.78
CA GLN A 230 15.03 -19.33 6.11
C GLN A 230 15.05 -20.23 4.86
N HIS A 231 13.99 -20.98 4.55
CA HIS A 231 14.00 -21.96 3.45
C HIS A 231 13.43 -21.50 2.11
N TYR A 232 13.02 -20.22 1.94
CA TYR A 232 12.44 -19.74 0.68
C TYR A 232 13.18 -18.54 0.07
N GLU A 233 14.51 -18.52 0.18
CA GLU A 233 15.34 -17.46 -0.45
C GLU A 233 15.67 -17.70 -1.93
N LEU A 234 15.05 -18.65 -2.60
CA LEU A 234 15.30 -18.91 -4.02
C LEU A 234 13.97 -19.02 -4.79
N CYS A 235 13.48 -17.88 -5.28
CA CYS A 235 12.79 -17.75 -6.58
C CYS A 235 12.65 -16.28 -6.95
#